data_45e8e4f6b4515c40140fe399377d5708
#
_entry.id   45e8e4f6b4515c40140fe399377d5708
#
_cell.length_a   1.000
_cell.length_b   1.000
_cell.length_c   1.000
_cell.angle_alpha   90.00
_cell.angle_beta   90.00
_cell.angle_gamma   90.00
#
_symmetry.space_group_name_H-M   'P 1'
#
loop_
_entity.id
_entity.type
_entity.pdbx_description
1 polymer ?
#
loop_
_entity_poly.entity_id
_entity_poly.type
_entity_poly.pdbx_seq_one_letter_code
_entity_poly.pdbx_strand_id
1 'polypeptide(L)'
;MASWRPPLSNSGPPPPRAPFMGDANHQLILRMPKIITSVCLIAQSLILLSSSEAKPNTETVTLPTINHHLLLNDEERFYMYVYRKFENQESRPFTGGKYGFVRNKKRTEDGVICTKFHEGIDIKPIKRDSRGNPLDDVNAIAAGKVVYCNPTSHHSSYGKYAVIEHRWQGGPIYSLYAHLSSISVKAGQKINVGETLGKLGYTGNGINRDRAHLHLELGVMFCSDFTRWHDKYFSDANHHGNYNGMNIAGLDVASFLIAKNKNQALTIPEFVSSMPVHYKVTIPRNQIKKGAPELLKRYPWMLQAQYQRSTPSLEISFSASGFPITISPSERVVAAPSLSWIRDCRSKHDYHTKGFVIGSGQRASLSKSGQRFIELICGQF
;
A
#
# COMPACT_ATOMS: atom_id res chain seq x y z
N MET A 1 -35.71 26.96 14.63
CA MET A 1 -35.69 28.07 13.64
C MET A 1 -34.55 28.99 13.97
N ALA A 2 -33.46 28.94 13.26
CA ALA A 2 -32.43 29.99 13.11
C ALA A 2 -31.56 29.58 11.92
N SER A 3 -31.75 30.27 10.81
CA SER A 3 -31.07 30.08 9.53
C SER A 3 -29.68 30.73 9.58
N TRP A 4 -28.66 29.96 9.25
CA TRP A 4 -27.31 30.47 9.07
C TRP A 4 -27.07 30.76 7.58
N ARG A 5 -26.69 32.00 7.22
CA ARG A 5 -26.21 32.41 5.89
C ARG A 5 -24.72 32.68 5.94
N PRO A 6 -23.93 32.24 4.93
CA PRO A 6 -22.50 32.58 4.87
C PRO A 6 -22.28 33.99 4.29
N PRO A 7 -21.13 34.65 4.61
CA PRO A 7 -20.82 36.00 4.11
C PRO A 7 -20.29 35.97 2.67
N LEU A 8 -20.59 37.07 1.95
CA LEU A 8 -20.23 37.34 0.57
C LEU A 8 -18.70 37.63 0.42
N SER A 9 -18.11 37.08 -0.62
CA SER A 9 -16.71 37.34 -1.03
C SER A 9 -16.59 38.70 -1.73
N ASN A 10 -15.67 39.53 -1.23
CA ASN A 10 -15.23 40.77 -1.90
C ASN A 10 -14.27 40.43 -3.03
N SER A 11 -14.64 40.81 -4.25
CA SER A 11 -13.78 40.82 -5.45
C SER A 11 -13.08 42.18 -5.60
N GLY A 12 -11.76 42.19 -5.49
CA GLY A 12 -10.93 43.35 -5.84
C GLY A 12 -10.63 43.42 -7.36
N PRO A 13 -10.31 44.60 -7.90
CA PRO A 13 -10.19 44.82 -9.33
C PRO A 13 -8.90 44.26 -9.94
N PRO A 14 -8.87 44.01 -11.27
CA PRO A 14 -7.70 43.44 -11.96
C PRO A 14 -6.60 44.46 -12.23
N PRO A 15 -5.32 44.05 -12.39
CA PRO A 15 -4.20 44.95 -12.67
C PRO A 15 -4.14 45.37 -14.13
N PRO A 16 -3.48 46.50 -14.44
CA PRO A 16 -3.49 47.14 -15.75
C PRO A 16 -2.57 46.45 -16.77
N ARG A 17 -2.98 46.55 -18.05
CA ARG A 17 -2.24 46.07 -19.23
C ARG A 17 -1.06 47.00 -19.56
N ALA A 18 0.07 46.43 -19.92
CA ALA A 18 1.24 47.13 -20.49
C ALA A 18 1.07 47.33 -22.03
N PRO A 19 1.66 48.37 -22.60
CA PRO A 19 1.38 48.77 -23.97
C PRO A 19 2.23 48.05 -25.03
N PHE A 20 1.60 47.89 -26.20
CA PHE A 20 2.22 47.52 -27.47
C PHE A 20 3.20 48.59 -27.95
N MET A 21 4.38 48.19 -28.42
CA MET A 21 5.18 48.99 -29.36
C MET A 21 5.58 48.18 -30.58
N GLY A 22 5.39 48.85 -31.69
CA GLY A 22 5.34 48.42 -33.02
C GLY A 22 6.68 48.30 -33.77
N ASP A 23 6.49 47.90 -34.98
CA ASP A 23 7.42 47.60 -36.07
C ASP A 23 8.48 48.64 -36.37
N ALA A 24 9.68 48.16 -36.75
CA ALA A 24 10.52 48.87 -37.72
C ALA A 24 11.37 47.88 -38.52
N ASN A 25 11.02 47.74 -39.78
CA ASN A 25 11.84 47.17 -40.87
C ASN A 25 13.13 47.95 -41.05
N HIS A 26 14.26 47.30 -41.20
CA HIS A 26 15.36 47.76 -42.05
C HIS A 26 16.06 46.57 -42.76
N GLN A 27 15.86 46.52 -44.07
CA GLN A 27 16.67 45.77 -45.01
C GLN A 27 18.06 46.42 -45.12
N LEU A 28 19.09 45.61 -45.05
CA LEU A 28 20.40 45.98 -45.61
C LEU A 28 20.97 44.85 -46.46
N ILE A 29 21.01 45.10 -47.74
CA ILE A 29 21.68 44.29 -48.78
C ILE A 29 23.17 44.61 -48.74
N LEU A 30 24.05 43.64 -48.58
CA LEU A 30 25.45 43.77 -48.99
C LEU A 30 26.01 42.44 -49.53
N ARG A 31 26.62 42.61 -50.68
CA ARG A 31 27.20 41.78 -51.71
C ARG A 31 28.20 40.72 -51.24
N MET A 32 28.15 39.57 -51.96
CA MET A 32 29.18 38.52 -51.98
C MET A 32 30.53 38.98 -52.59
N PRO A 33 31.60 38.23 -52.30
CA PRO A 33 32.42 37.66 -53.35
C PRO A 33 32.55 36.13 -53.31
N LYS A 34 32.64 35.57 -54.46
CA LYS A 34 32.93 34.16 -54.77
C LYS A 34 34.41 33.85 -54.50
N ILE A 35 34.72 32.72 -53.86
CA ILE A 35 35.97 31.96 -54.04
C ILE A 35 35.70 30.46 -53.77
N ILE A 36 35.72 29.67 -54.83
CA ILE A 36 36.38 28.39 -55.12
C ILE A 36 36.32 27.22 -54.13
N THR A 37 35.57 26.22 -54.51
CA THR A 37 35.76 24.76 -54.52
C THR A 37 36.85 24.14 -53.62
N SER A 38 36.41 23.32 -52.69
CA SER A 38 37.05 22.02 -52.40
C SER A 38 35.99 21.04 -51.87
N VAL A 39 35.86 19.96 -52.64
CA VAL A 39 34.97 18.83 -52.35
C VAL A 39 35.57 18.02 -51.22
N CYS A 40 34.94 18.01 -50.06
CA CYS A 40 35.11 16.96 -49.07
C CYS A 40 33.75 16.33 -48.80
N LEU A 41 33.57 15.12 -49.31
CA LEU A 41 32.50 14.22 -48.94
C LEU A 41 32.68 13.81 -47.46
N ILE A 42 31.96 14.48 -46.56
CA ILE A 42 31.74 13.96 -45.21
C ILE A 42 30.39 13.27 -45.25
N ALA A 43 30.42 11.93 -45.21
CA ALA A 43 29.26 11.09 -44.98
C ALA A 43 28.70 11.43 -43.60
N GLN A 44 27.66 12.25 -43.55
CA GLN A 44 26.84 12.44 -42.34
C GLN A 44 26.02 11.19 -42.15
N SER A 45 26.53 10.25 -41.32
CA SER A 45 25.72 9.21 -40.73
C SER A 45 24.70 9.89 -39.81
N LEU A 46 23.48 10.10 -40.30
CA LEU A 46 22.32 10.39 -39.45
C LEU A 46 22.06 9.15 -38.60
N ILE A 47 22.60 9.15 -37.38
CA ILE A 47 22.12 8.25 -36.34
C ILE A 47 20.76 8.82 -35.95
N LEU A 48 19.71 8.25 -36.56
CA LEU A 48 18.34 8.33 -36.04
C LEU A 48 18.35 7.62 -34.68
N LEU A 49 18.64 8.38 -33.60
CA LEU A 49 18.23 8.02 -32.27
C LEU A 49 16.70 8.01 -32.27
N SER A 50 16.12 6.88 -32.64
CA SER A 50 14.75 6.59 -32.29
C SER A 50 14.72 6.49 -30.75
N SER A 51 14.43 7.62 -30.10
CA SER A 51 13.90 7.59 -28.76
C SER A 51 12.59 6.79 -28.85
N SER A 52 12.66 5.48 -28.62
CA SER A 52 11.48 4.74 -28.26
C SER A 52 11.07 5.34 -26.90
N GLU A 53 10.14 6.28 -26.92
CA GLU A 53 9.37 6.58 -25.72
C GLU A 53 8.83 5.24 -25.24
N ALA A 54 9.46 4.68 -24.21
CA ALA A 54 8.93 3.51 -23.53
C ALA A 54 7.51 3.92 -23.12
N LYS A 55 6.49 3.32 -23.76
CA LYS A 55 5.10 3.49 -23.33
C LYS A 55 5.11 3.33 -21.83
N PRO A 56 4.55 4.29 -21.05
CA PRO A 56 4.50 4.15 -19.62
C PRO A 56 3.89 2.79 -19.33
N ASN A 57 4.61 1.96 -18.58
CA ASN A 57 4.19 0.60 -18.25
C ASN A 57 3.01 0.74 -17.30
N THR A 58 1.82 0.97 -17.87
CA THR A 58 0.59 1.11 -17.09
C THR A 58 0.22 -0.27 -16.58
N GLU A 59 0.48 -0.49 -15.31
CA GLU A 59 0.13 -1.71 -14.61
C GLU A 59 -1.39 -1.86 -14.63
N THR A 60 -1.88 -2.76 -15.49
CA THR A 60 -3.33 -3.03 -15.61
C THR A 60 -3.82 -3.74 -14.34
N VAL A 61 -4.87 -3.20 -13.74
CA VAL A 61 -5.48 -3.74 -12.52
C VAL A 61 -6.98 -3.92 -12.72
N THR A 62 -7.55 -5.01 -12.20
CA THR A 62 -8.99 -5.32 -12.27
C THR A 62 -9.53 -5.75 -10.90
N LEU A 63 -10.85 -5.84 -10.78
CA LEU A 63 -11.48 -6.43 -9.59
C LEU A 63 -11.29 -7.95 -9.57
N PRO A 64 -11.13 -8.57 -8.38
CA PRO A 64 -10.79 -9.99 -8.24
C PRO A 64 -11.99 -10.93 -8.40
N THR A 65 -13.22 -10.40 -8.45
CA THR A 65 -14.45 -11.18 -8.59
C THR A 65 -15.46 -10.44 -9.48
N ILE A 66 -16.56 -11.09 -9.79
CA ILE A 66 -17.69 -10.45 -10.51
C ILE A 66 -18.43 -9.40 -9.69
N ASN A 67 -18.08 -9.18 -8.42
CA ASN A 67 -18.67 -8.14 -7.60
C ASN A 67 -18.07 -6.77 -7.95
N HIS A 68 -18.77 -6.00 -8.76
CA HIS A 68 -18.37 -4.68 -9.24
C HIS A 68 -18.93 -3.52 -8.40
N HIS A 69 -19.66 -3.79 -7.31
CA HIS A 69 -20.33 -2.78 -6.51
C HIS A 69 -19.37 -1.73 -5.90
N LEU A 70 -18.07 -2.05 -5.73
CA LEU A 70 -17.05 -1.07 -5.32
C LEU A 70 -16.99 0.15 -6.25
N LEU A 71 -16.98 -0.11 -7.57
CA LEU A 71 -16.89 0.95 -8.58
C LEU A 71 -18.21 1.70 -8.81
N LEU A 72 -19.31 1.16 -8.27
CA LEU A 72 -20.65 1.76 -8.31
C LEU A 72 -20.96 2.54 -7.02
N ASN A 73 -19.99 2.70 -6.10
CA ASN A 73 -20.18 3.31 -4.78
C ASN A 73 -21.23 2.62 -3.89
N ASP A 74 -21.49 1.33 -4.14
CA ASP A 74 -22.41 0.50 -3.35
C ASP A 74 -21.64 -0.41 -2.40
N GLU A 75 -21.07 0.21 -1.36
CA GLU A 75 -20.19 -0.46 -0.41
C GLU A 75 -20.89 -1.58 0.36
N GLU A 76 -22.17 -1.43 0.68
CA GLU A 76 -22.93 -2.44 1.42
C GLU A 76 -23.09 -3.73 0.64
N ARG A 77 -23.22 -3.66 -0.69
CA ARG A 77 -23.25 -4.85 -1.55
C ARG A 77 -21.86 -5.37 -1.86
N PHE A 78 -20.81 -4.56 -1.71
CA PHE A 78 -19.44 -4.99 -1.96
C PHE A 78 -18.81 -5.68 -0.77
N TYR A 79 -18.84 -5.06 0.43
CA TYR A 79 -18.13 -5.58 1.60
C TYR A 79 -18.92 -6.64 2.36
N MET A 80 -18.25 -7.72 2.78
CA MET A 80 -18.81 -8.68 3.71
C MET A 80 -18.92 -8.07 5.12
N TYR A 81 -20.08 -8.24 5.73
CA TYR A 81 -20.29 -7.81 7.11
C TYR A 81 -19.50 -8.64 8.12
N VAL A 82 -19.35 -8.11 9.33
CA VAL A 82 -18.90 -8.87 10.51
C VAL A 82 -20.01 -8.92 11.55
N TYR A 83 -20.10 -10.04 12.28
CA TYR A 83 -20.92 -10.07 13.50
C TYR A 83 -20.28 -9.20 14.56
N ARG A 84 -21.07 -8.34 15.18
CA ARG A 84 -20.63 -7.42 16.23
C ARG A 84 -21.63 -7.39 17.37
N LYS A 85 -21.12 -7.54 18.58
CA LYS A 85 -21.83 -7.21 19.80
C LYS A 85 -21.10 -6.08 20.50
N PHE A 86 -21.78 -4.98 20.76
CA PHE A 86 -21.23 -3.83 21.46
C PHE A 86 -22.32 -3.17 22.30
N GLU A 87 -22.08 -2.99 23.62
CA GLU A 87 -23.04 -2.42 24.57
C GLU A 87 -24.41 -3.11 24.50
N ASN A 88 -24.41 -4.47 24.52
CA ASN A 88 -25.58 -5.34 24.40
C ASN A 88 -26.37 -5.26 23.09
N GLN A 89 -25.92 -4.49 22.09
CA GLN A 89 -26.53 -4.44 20.77
C GLN A 89 -25.77 -5.35 19.81
N GLU A 90 -26.49 -6.21 19.11
CA GLU A 90 -25.98 -7.02 18.02
C GLU A 90 -26.18 -6.31 16.68
N SER A 91 -25.19 -6.40 15.82
CA SER A 91 -25.22 -5.77 14.50
C SER A 91 -24.36 -6.55 13.50
N ARG A 92 -24.61 -6.28 12.19
CA ARG A 92 -23.87 -6.88 11.06
C ARG A 92 -23.35 -5.78 10.13
N PRO A 93 -22.45 -4.90 10.60
CA PRO A 93 -21.97 -3.81 9.80
C PRO A 93 -21.06 -4.30 8.67
N PHE A 94 -21.37 -3.90 7.43
CA PHE A 94 -20.50 -4.14 6.26
C PHE A 94 -19.14 -3.43 6.40
N THR A 95 -19.12 -2.32 7.14
CA THR A 95 -17.87 -1.57 7.39
C THR A 95 -16.79 -2.42 8.08
N GLY A 96 -17.15 -3.52 8.74
CA GLY A 96 -16.19 -4.47 9.30
C GLY A 96 -15.40 -5.27 8.25
N GLY A 97 -15.85 -5.26 6.99
CA GLY A 97 -15.14 -5.84 5.84
C GLY A 97 -14.20 -4.86 5.12
N LYS A 98 -14.18 -3.57 5.50
CA LYS A 98 -13.28 -2.57 4.95
C LYS A 98 -11.88 -2.71 5.54
N TYR A 99 -10.89 -2.14 4.86
CA TYR A 99 -9.53 -1.97 5.37
C TYR A 99 -9.50 -0.97 6.53
N GLY A 100 -8.62 -1.18 7.50
CA GLY A 100 -8.37 -0.22 8.58
C GLY A 100 -8.83 -0.67 9.96
N PHE A 101 -8.88 0.25 10.91
CA PHE A 101 -9.43 0.02 12.25
C PHE A 101 -10.97 0.00 12.17
N VAL A 102 -11.55 -1.15 11.89
CA VAL A 102 -13.00 -1.31 11.61
C VAL A 102 -13.66 -2.36 12.50
N ARG A 103 -12.89 -3.04 13.37
CA ARG A 103 -13.36 -4.15 14.22
C ARG A 103 -13.08 -3.85 15.69
N ASN A 104 -13.77 -4.55 16.61
CA ASN A 104 -13.65 -4.45 18.07
C ASN A 104 -13.86 -3.01 18.56
N LYS A 105 -15.13 -2.58 18.57
CA LYS A 105 -15.52 -1.29 19.15
C LYS A 105 -15.15 -1.20 20.64
N LYS A 106 -14.67 -0.01 21.03
CA LYS A 106 -14.35 0.34 22.39
C LYS A 106 -14.75 1.79 22.66
N ARG A 107 -15.35 2.05 23.82
CA ARG A 107 -15.59 3.42 24.30
C ARG A 107 -14.32 3.94 24.94
N THR A 108 -13.88 5.11 24.50
CA THR A 108 -12.66 5.79 24.96
C THR A 108 -12.92 7.28 25.12
N GLU A 109 -11.91 8.03 25.51
CA GLU A 109 -11.94 9.51 25.59
C GLU A 109 -12.09 10.17 24.21
N ASP A 110 -11.71 9.50 23.14
CA ASP A 110 -11.94 9.92 21.74
C ASP A 110 -13.35 9.51 21.22
N GLY A 111 -14.22 9.01 22.10
CA GLY A 111 -15.53 8.47 21.74
C GLY A 111 -15.49 6.95 21.49
N VAL A 112 -16.38 6.46 20.65
CA VAL A 112 -16.43 5.05 20.27
C VAL A 112 -15.53 4.82 19.07
N ILE A 113 -14.43 4.09 19.26
CA ILE A 113 -13.46 3.76 18.21
C ILE A 113 -13.41 2.25 17.97
N CYS A 114 -12.86 1.84 16.83
CA CYS A 114 -12.50 0.46 16.54
C CYS A 114 -11.01 0.25 16.83
N THR A 115 -10.65 -0.81 17.57
CA THR A 115 -9.28 -1.05 18.03
C THR A 115 -8.58 -2.21 17.34
N LYS A 116 -9.30 -3.03 16.56
CA LYS A 116 -8.71 -4.12 15.77
C LYS A 116 -8.62 -3.74 14.31
N PHE A 117 -7.41 -3.80 13.79
CA PHE A 117 -7.10 -3.52 12.39
C PHE A 117 -7.48 -4.69 11.49
N HIS A 118 -7.94 -4.40 10.28
CA HIS A 118 -8.18 -5.35 9.20
C HIS A 118 -7.23 -5.03 8.04
N GLU A 119 -6.36 -5.99 7.70
CA GLU A 119 -5.21 -5.79 6.80
C GLU A 119 -5.59 -5.71 5.32
N GLY A 120 -6.77 -6.19 4.96
CA GLY A 120 -7.27 -6.22 3.60
C GLY A 120 -8.74 -5.81 3.52
N ILE A 121 -9.44 -6.33 2.53
CA ILE A 121 -10.89 -6.15 2.34
C ILE A 121 -11.58 -7.50 2.21
N ASP A 122 -12.79 -7.60 2.76
CA ASP A 122 -13.65 -8.79 2.67
C ASP A 122 -14.72 -8.55 1.61
N ILE A 123 -14.64 -9.24 0.46
CA ILE A 123 -15.53 -9.05 -0.70
C ILE A 123 -16.64 -10.09 -0.70
N LYS A 124 -17.91 -9.65 -0.70
CA LYS A 124 -19.08 -10.53 -0.78
C LYS A 124 -19.13 -11.33 -2.08
N PRO A 125 -19.55 -12.60 -2.04
CA PRO A 125 -19.93 -13.32 -3.25
C PRO A 125 -21.24 -12.77 -3.82
N ILE A 126 -21.37 -12.81 -5.13
CA ILE A 126 -22.62 -12.49 -5.86
C ILE A 126 -23.47 -13.75 -6.05
N LYS A 127 -22.85 -14.87 -6.34
CA LYS A 127 -23.55 -16.12 -6.65
C LYS A 127 -23.42 -17.11 -5.51
N ARG A 128 -24.54 -17.80 -5.21
CA ARG A 128 -24.58 -18.91 -4.27
C ARG A 128 -25.44 -20.04 -4.83
N ASP A 129 -25.10 -21.28 -4.46
CA ASP A 129 -25.93 -22.45 -4.76
C ASP A 129 -27.15 -22.52 -3.81
N SER A 130 -28.02 -23.53 -4.04
CA SER A 130 -29.22 -23.76 -3.22
C SER A 130 -28.90 -24.09 -1.75
N ARG A 131 -27.66 -24.48 -1.43
CA ARG A 131 -27.17 -24.74 -0.07
C ARG A 131 -26.51 -23.54 0.56
N GLY A 132 -26.41 -22.40 -0.17
CA GLY A 132 -25.78 -21.17 0.26
C GLY A 132 -24.24 -21.14 0.09
N ASN A 133 -23.61 -22.10 -0.59
CA ASN A 133 -22.18 -22.05 -0.87
C ASN A 133 -21.89 -21.01 -1.95
N PRO A 134 -20.80 -20.24 -1.83
CA PRO A 134 -20.40 -19.29 -2.87
C PRO A 134 -19.96 -20.01 -4.15
N LEU A 135 -20.27 -19.41 -5.30
CA LEU A 135 -19.94 -19.96 -6.62
C LEU A 135 -18.95 -19.09 -7.41
N ASP A 136 -18.64 -17.90 -6.91
CA ASP A 136 -17.82 -16.91 -7.62
C ASP A 136 -16.39 -17.41 -7.82
N ASP A 137 -15.85 -17.15 -9.02
CA ASP A 137 -14.42 -17.28 -9.28
C ASP A 137 -13.65 -16.17 -8.57
N VAL A 138 -12.41 -16.48 -8.21
CA VAL A 138 -11.43 -15.53 -7.72
C VAL A 138 -10.35 -15.38 -8.77
N ASN A 139 -10.15 -14.16 -9.25
CA ASN A 139 -9.26 -13.84 -10.34
C ASN A 139 -8.11 -12.94 -9.88
N ALA A 140 -6.97 -13.04 -10.56
CA ALA A 140 -5.82 -12.19 -10.31
C ALA A 140 -6.15 -10.72 -10.61
N ILE A 141 -5.90 -9.83 -9.66
CA ILE A 141 -6.12 -8.38 -9.87
C ILE A 141 -5.16 -7.78 -10.90
N ALA A 142 -4.00 -8.40 -11.11
CA ALA A 142 -2.99 -7.98 -12.06
C ALA A 142 -2.12 -9.16 -12.51
N ALA A 143 -1.39 -8.99 -13.61
CA ALA A 143 -0.41 -9.96 -14.07
C ALA A 143 0.74 -10.11 -13.06
N GLY A 144 1.27 -11.35 -12.92
CA GLY A 144 2.35 -11.61 -11.98
C GLY A 144 2.82 -13.06 -11.98
N LYS A 145 3.42 -13.47 -10.88
CA LYS A 145 3.87 -14.84 -10.64
C LYS A 145 3.29 -15.34 -9.32
N VAL A 146 2.64 -16.48 -9.32
CA VAL A 146 2.22 -17.17 -8.08
C VAL A 146 3.48 -17.54 -7.32
N VAL A 147 3.67 -16.98 -6.12
CA VAL A 147 4.86 -17.24 -5.29
C VAL A 147 4.55 -18.18 -4.13
N TYR A 148 3.28 -18.33 -3.77
CA TYR A 148 2.86 -19.20 -2.68
C TYR A 148 1.42 -19.66 -2.85
N CYS A 149 1.14 -20.90 -2.44
CA CYS A 149 -0.20 -21.47 -2.29
C CYS A 149 -0.26 -22.26 -0.99
N ASN A 150 -1.25 -21.98 -0.13
CA ASN A 150 -1.60 -22.81 1.01
C ASN A 150 -2.86 -23.62 0.70
N PRO A 151 -2.77 -24.95 0.50
CA PRO A 151 -3.94 -25.80 0.26
C PRO A 151 -4.65 -26.22 1.55
N THR A 152 -4.11 -25.91 2.73
CA THR A 152 -4.59 -26.39 4.03
C THR A 152 -5.51 -25.39 4.70
N SER A 153 -6.71 -25.83 5.09
CA SER A 153 -7.74 -24.94 5.64
C SER A 153 -7.45 -24.44 7.05
N HIS A 154 -6.61 -25.13 7.83
CA HIS A 154 -6.53 -24.94 9.30
C HIS A 154 -5.18 -24.33 9.78
N HIS A 155 -4.24 -24.07 8.88
CA HIS A 155 -2.92 -23.54 9.28
C HIS A 155 -2.96 -22.07 9.73
N SER A 156 -3.99 -21.33 9.37
CA SER A 156 -4.16 -19.93 9.78
C SER A 156 -5.60 -19.45 9.61
N SER A 157 -5.87 -18.21 10.04
CA SER A 157 -7.15 -17.54 9.77
C SER A 157 -7.39 -17.33 8.26
N TYR A 158 -6.36 -17.28 7.42
CA TYR A 158 -6.51 -17.17 5.96
C TYR A 158 -7.10 -18.42 5.30
N GLY A 159 -6.98 -19.60 5.95
CA GLY A 159 -7.41 -20.86 5.34
C GLY A 159 -6.61 -21.19 4.09
N LYS A 160 -7.29 -21.66 3.04
CA LYS A 160 -6.66 -21.82 1.72
C LYS A 160 -6.46 -20.47 1.08
N TYR A 161 -5.23 -20.19 0.63
CA TYR A 161 -4.92 -18.90 0.00
C TYR A 161 -3.76 -19.00 -0.99
N ALA A 162 -3.71 -18.03 -1.91
CA ALA A 162 -2.64 -17.86 -2.86
C ALA A 162 -2.04 -16.45 -2.74
N VAL A 163 -0.74 -16.33 -3.04
CA VAL A 163 -0.02 -15.05 -3.10
C VAL A 163 0.62 -14.89 -4.48
N ILE A 164 0.41 -13.72 -5.09
CA ILE A 164 1.01 -13.35 -6.36
C ILE A 164 1.99 -12.21 -6.13
N GLU A 165 3.21 -12.35 -6.68
CA GLU A 165 4.18 -11.27 -6.81
C GLU A 165 3.97 -10.56 -8.15
N HIS A 166 3.74 -9.26 -8.07
CA HIS A 166 3.68 -8.35 -9.20
C HIS A 166 4.98 -7.57 -9.29
N ARG A 167 5.59 -7.53 -10.48
CA ARG A 167 6.81 -6.73 -10.72
C ARG A 167 6.42 -5.38 -11.30
N TRP A 168 5.98 -4.50 -10.43
CA TRP A 168 5.58 -3.15 -10.79
C TRP A 168 6.73 -2.14 -10.67
N GLN A 169 6.54 -0.99 -11.29
CA GLN A 169 7.43 0.15 -11.08
C GLN A 169 7.38 0.53 -9.59
N GLY A 170 8.47 0.36 -8.91
CA GLY A 170 8.53 0.56 -7.44
C GLY A 170 8.90 -0.71 -6.67
N GLY A 171 9.07 -1.85 -7.36
CA GLY A 171 9.53 -3.10 -6.75
C GLY A 171 8.47 -4.20 -6.69
N PRO A 172 8.75 -5.30 -6.00
CA PRO A 172 7.83 -6.42 -5.90
C PRO A 172 6.65 -6.09 -4.98
N ILE A 173 5.44 -6.06 -5.52
CA ILE A 173 4.18 -5.87 -4.79
C ILE A 173 3.46 -7.22 -4.71
N TYR A 174 2.81 -7.51 -3.59
CA TYR A 174 2.18 -8.80 -3.34
C TYR A 174 0.68 -8.65 -3.17
N SER A 175 -0.10 -9.48 -3.89
CA SER A 175 -1.53 -9.64 -3.61
C SER A 175 -1.79 -11.01 -2.99
N LEU A 176 -2.66 -11.05 -1.96
CA LEU A 176 -3.02 -12.24 -1.21
C LEU A 176 -4.53 -12.45 -1.31
N TYR A 177 -4.92 -13.67 -1.69
CA TYR A 177 -6.31 -14.08 -1.93
C TYR A 177 -6.66 -15.22 -1.00
N ALA A 178 -7.44 -14.95 0.06
CA ALA A 178 -7.69 -15.91 1.13
C ALA A 178 -9.15 -16.40 1.22
N HIS A 179 -9.37 -17.37 2.11
CA HIS A 179 -10.64 -18.08 2.36
C HIS A 179 -11.16 -18.88 1.17
N LEU A 180 -10.26 -19.26 0.24
CA LEU A 180 -10.64 -20.01 -0.97
C LEU A 180 -11.22 -21.39 -0.63
N SER A 181 -12.22 -21.84 -1.39
CA SER A 181 -12.70 -23.23 -1.33
C SER A 181 -11.78 -24.15 -2.12
N SER A 182 -11.24 -23.68 -3.26
CA SER A 182 -10.26 -24.40 -4.07
C SER A 182 -9.24 -23.43 -4.65
N ILE A 183 -8.01 -23.93 -4.92
CA ILE A 183 -6.93 -23.24 -5.59
C ILE A 183 -6.67 -23.97 -6.91
N SER A 184 -6.67 -23.25 -8.03
CA SER A 184 -6.47 -23.79 -9.39
C SER A 184 -5.07 -23.55 -9.94
N VAL A 185 -4.23 -22.83 -9.19
CA VAL A 185 -2.87 -22.44 -9.60
C VAL A 185 -1.82 -23.05 -8.68
N LYS A 186 -0.56 -23.02 -9.10
CA LYS A 186 0.57 -23.53 -8.32
C LYS A 186 1.71 -22.51 -8.24
N ALA A 187 2.49 -22.57 -7.19
CA ALA A 187 3.69 -21.73 -7.03
C ALA A 187 4.63 -21.91 -8.24
N GLY A 188 5.19 -20.80 -8.71
CA GLY A 188 6.01 -20.71 -9.92
C GLY A 188 5.24 -20.36 -11.20
N GLN A 189 3.91 -20.50 -11.23
CA GLN A 189 3.07 -20.21 -12.40
C GLN A 189 3.03 -18.70 -12.68
N LYS A 190 3.18 -18.32 -13.96
CA LYS A 190 2.89 -16.97 -14.45
C LYS A 190 1.38 -16.81 -14.59
N ILE A 191 0.86 -15.66 -14.26
CA ILE A 191 -0.56 -15.34 -14.25
C ILE A 191 -0.80 -14.03 -15.00
N ASN A 192 -1.83 -14.02 -15.83
CA ASN A 192 -2.33 -12.80 -16.48
C ASN A 192 -3.34 -12.08 -15.58
N VAL A 193 -3.58 -10.80 -15.85
CA VAL A 193 -4.67 -10.05 -15.22
C VAL A 193 -6.00 -10.70 -15.54
N GLY A 194 -6.87 -10.88 -14.54
CA GLY A 194 -8.18 -11.51 -14.69
C GLY A 194 -8.16 -13.04 -14.78
N GLU A 195 -6.99 -13.68 -14.77
CA GLU A 195 -6.89 -15.15 -14.80
C GLU A 195 -7.37 -15.76 -13.48
N THR A 196 -8.13 -16.85 -13.58
CA THR A 196 -8.74 -17.51 -12.43
C THR A 196 -7.71 -18.22 -11.55
N LEU A 197 -7.72 -17.90 -10.26
CA LEU A 197 -6.86 -18.46 -9.22
C LEU A 197 -7.52 -19.62 -8.45
N GLY A 198 -8.84 -19.64 -8.43
CA GLY A 198 -9.64 -20.62 -7.67
C GLY A 198 -11.08 -20.16 -7.46
N LYS A 199 -11.73 -20.74 -6.46
CA LYS A 199 -13.12 -20.42 -6.10
C LYS A 199 -13.17 -19.76 -4.73
N LEU A 200 -14.02 -18.74 -4.60
CA LEU A 200 -14.37 -18.13 -3.33
C LEU A 200 -14.90 -19.16 -2.34
N GLY A 201 -14.60 -19.01 -1.06
CA GLY A 201 -14.99 -19.98 -0.04
C GLY A 201 -15.19 -19.35 1.33
N TYR A 202 -15.00 -20.19 2.36
CA TYR A 202 -15.06 -19.80 3.77
C TYR A 202 -14.12 -20.66 4.61
N THR A 203 -12.98 -21.05 4.04
CA THR A 203 -11.91 -21.74 4.77
C THR A 203 -11.17 -20.79 5.72
N GLY A 204 -10.52 -21.33 6.72
CA GLY A 204 -9.84 -20.57 7.76
C GLY A 204 -10.64 -20.49 9.07
N ASN A 205 -9.94 -20.13 10.16
CA ASN A 205 -10.51 -20.13 11.48
C ASN A 205 -11.54 -19.00 11.67
N GLY A 206 -12.73 -19.33 12.17
CA GLY A 206 -13.77 -18.35 12.53
C GLY A 206 -14.62 -17.85 11.36
N ILE A 207 -14.52 -18.46 10.18
CA ILE A 207 -15.36 -18.15 9.01
C ILE A 207 -16.38 -19.28 8.83
N ASN A 208 -17.65 -18.92 8.60
CA ASN A 208 -18.71 -19.85 8.28
C ASN A 208 -19.30 -19.53 6.88
N ARG A 209 -20.18 -20.42 6.40
CA ARG A 209 -20.78 -20.30 5.06
C ARG A 209 -21.55 -19.01 4.85
N ASP A 210 -22.27 -18.50 5.85
CA ASP A 210 -23.05 -17.26 5.73
C ASP A 210 -22.13 -16.05 5.47
N ARG A 211 -20.94 -16.10 6.07
CA ARG A 211 -19.89 -15.09 5.92
C ARG A 211 -18.84 -15.49 4.89
N ALA A 212 -19.14 -16.39 3.96
CA ALA A 212 -18.24 -16.69 2.86
C ALA A 212 -17.89 -15.41 2.10
N HIS A 213 -16.59 -15.16 1.91
CA HIS A 213 -16.07 -13.97 1.24
C HIS A 213 -14.66 -14.22 0.70
N LEU A 214 -14.22 -13.38 -0.22
CA LEU A 214 -12.81 -13.26 -0.56
C LEU A 214 -12.17 -12.22 0.37
N HIS A 215 -11.13 -12.61 1.12
CA HIS A 215 -10.25 -11.66 1.77
C HIS A 215 -9.09 -11.35 0.82
N LEU A 216 -8.98 -10.08 0.43
CA LEU A 216 -7.96 -9.58 -0.49
C LEU A 216 -7.04 -8.60 0.21
N GLU A 217 -5.71 -8.85 0.11
CA GLU A 217 -4.68 -7.89 0.50
C GLU A 217 -3.83 -7.48 -0.71
N LEU A 218 -3.29 -6.28 -0.70
CA LEU A 218 -2.26 -5.79 -1.60
C LEU A 218 -1.23 -5.05 -0.78
N GLY A 219 0.06 -5.36 -0.93
CA GLY A 219 1.05 -4.76 -0.05
C GLY A 219 2.50 -5.04 -0.39
N VAL A 220 3.37 -4.63 0.53
CA VAL A 220 4.83 -4.75 0.45
C VAL A 220 5.33 -5.82 1.44
N MET A 221 6.39 -6.54 1.08
CA MET A 221 7.05 -7.50 1.97
C MET A 221 8.18 -6.83 2.73
N PHE A 222 8.22 -6.99 4.05
CA PHE A 222 9.23 -6.37 4.90
C PHE A 222 10.60 -7.05 4.77
N CYS A 223 10.62 -8.38 4.82
CA CYS A 223 11.86 -9.15 4.92
C CYS A 223 11.80 -10.45 4.11
N SER A 224 12.93 -10.82 3.49
CA SER A 224 13.09 -12.10 2.79
C SER A 224 13.48 -13.27 3.70
N ASP A 225 13.88 -12.98 4.93
CA ASP A 225 14.29 -13.97 5.93
C ASP A 225 13.36 -13.95 7.15
N PHE A 226 12.03 -13.91 6.88
CA PHE A 226 11.03 -13.81 7.92
C PHE A 226 11.02 -15.00 8.88
N THR A 227 11.30 -16.20 8.37
CA THR A 227 11.31 -17.42 9.22
C THR A 227 12.30 -17.28 10.36
N ARG A 228 13.50 -16.76 10.10
CA ARG A 228 14.51 -16.55 11.15
C ARG A 228 14.08 -15.54 12.21
N TRP A 229 13.41 -14.45 11.81
CA TRP A 229 12.81 -13.50 12.75
C TRP A 229 11.66 -14.14 13.53
N HIS A 230 10.80 -14.91 12.87
CA HIS A 230 9.70 -15.63 13.50
C HIS A 230 10.22 -16.57 14.59
N ASP A 231 11.18 -17.45 14.27
CA ASP A 231 11.73 -18.47 15.18
C ASP A 231 12.47 -17.85 16.39
N LYS A 232 12.96 -16.60 16.25
CA LYS A 232 13.53 -15.84 17.38
C LYS A 232 12.46 -15.46 18.42
N TYR A 233 11.23 -15.21 18.02
CA TYR A 233 10.19 -14.58 18.87
C TYR A 233 8.98 -15.44 19.16
N PHE A 234 8.75 -16.49 18.40
CA PHE A 234 7.59 -17.36 18.49
C PHE A 234 7.99 -18.83 18.57
N SER A 235 7.27 -19.60 19.38
CA SER A 235 7.47 -21.05 19.53
C SER A 235 6.69 -21.87 18.51
N ASP A 236 5.65 -21.28 17.91
CA ASP A 236 4.79 -21.96 16.93
C ASP A 236 5.55 -22.08 15.59
N ALA A 237 5.25 -23.13 14.82
CA ALA A 237 5.87 -23.32 13.51
C ALA A 237 5.39 -22.26 12.50
N ASN A 238 6.32 -21.68 11.73
CA ASN A 238 5.99 -20.86 10.59
C ASN A 238 5.60 -21.73 9.38
N HIS A 239 4.30 -21.98 9.20
CA HIS A 239 3.77 -22.77 8.08
C HIS A 239 3.75 -22.02 6.73
N HIS A 240 4.01 -20.72 6.71
CA HIS A 240 3.74 -19.86 5.56
C HIS A 240 5.00 -19.19 5.01
N GLY A 241 6.17 -19.45 5.60
CA GLY A 241 7.42 -18.80 5.20
C GLY A 241 7.28 -17.28 5.20
N ASN A 242 7.66 -16.65 4.10
CA ASN A 242 7.62 -15.19 3.96
C ASN A 242 6.22 -14.63 3.63
N TYR A 243 5.23 -15.49 3.31
CA TYR A 243 3.97 -15.10 2.67
C TYR A 243 2.79 -15.09 3.65
N ASN A 244 2.86 -14.22 4.64
CA ASN A 244 1.84 -14.07 5.69
C ASN A 244 1.68 -12.60 6.10
N GLY A 245 0.58 -12.27 6.78
CA GLY A 245 0.23 -10.90 7.17
C GLY A 245 1.11 -10.26 8.25
N MET A 246 2.08 -10.99 8.83
CA MET A 246 3.09 -10.38 9.71
C MET A 246 4.26 -9.81 8.90
N ASN A 247 4.52 -10.35 7.70
CA ASN A 247 5.62 -9.97 6.83
C ASN A 247 5.17 -9.20 5.58
N ILE A 248 3.91 -9.30 5.21
CA ILE A 248 3.31 -8.51 4.12
C ILE A 248 2.43 -7.43 4.75
N ALA A 249 2.80 -6.17 4.55
CA ALA A 249 2.00 -5.03 5.00
C ALA A 249 0.98 -4.68 3.93
N GLY A 250 -0.30 -4.82 4.27
CA GLY A 250 -1.41 -4.42 3.41
C GLY A 250 -1.57 -2.90 3.34
N LEU A 251 -1.87 -2.39 2.14
CA LEU A 251 -2.39 -1.04 1.90
C LEU A 251 -3.92 -1.09 1.72
N ASP A 252 -4.59 0.06 1.71
CA ASP A 252 -6.03 0.12 1.39
C ASP A 252 -6.26 -0.22 -0.08
N VAL A 253 -6.42 -1.52 -0.36
CA VAL A 253 -6.56 -2.03 -1.72
C VAL A 253 -7.85 -1.54 -2.40
N ALA A 254 -8.93 -1.30 -1.65
CA ALA A 254 -10.16 -0.75 -2.24
C ALA A 254 -9.95 0.69 -2.72
N SER A 255 -9.36 1.53 -1.88
CA SER A 255 -9.02 2.91 -2.26
C SER A 255 -8.02 2.94 -3.42
N PHE A 256 -7.04 2.03 -3.45
CA PHE A 256 -6.11 1.90 -4.57
C PHE A 256 -6.84 1.50 -5.87
N LEU A 257 -7.72 0.49 -5.85
CA LEU A 257 -8.49 0.06 -7.02
C LEU A 257 -9.39 1.17 -7.56
N ILE A 258 -10.06 1.92 -6.68
CA ILE A 258 -10.87 3.08 -7.07
C ILE A 258 -10.00 4.18 -7.70
N ALA A 259 -8.87 4.51 -7.09
CA ALA A 259 -7.95 5.53 -7.59
C ALA A 259 -7.33 5.11 -8.92
N LYS A 260 -6.93 3.85 -9.05
CA LYS A 260 -6.38 3.27 -10.29
C LYS A 260 -7.41 3.24 -11.42
N ASN A 261 -8.69 2.99 -11.12
CA ASN A 261 -9.78 3.05 -12.10
C ASN A 261 -9.98 4.49 -12.63
N LYS A 262 -9.77 5.51 -11.81
CA LYS A 262 -9.85 6.92 -12.20
C LYS A 262 -8.60 7.42 -12.91
N ASN A 263 -7.42 6.93 -12.51
CA ASN A 263 -6.12 7.27 -13.07
C ASN A 263 -5.29 6.00 -13.30
N GLN A 264 -5.32 5.50 -14.52
CA GLN A 264 -4.59 4.28 -14.90
C GLN A 264 -3.07 4.41 -14.78
N ALA A 265 -2.52 5.62 -14.77
CA ALA A 265 -1.09 5.88 -14.60
C ALA A 265 -0.64 5.87 -13.14
N LEU A 266 -1.56 5.93 -12.15
CA LEU A 266 -1.24 5.92 -10.74
C LEU A 266 -0.33 4.74 -10.37
N THR A 267 0.77 5.01 -9.70
CA THR A 267 1.74 4.01 -9.22
C THR A 267 1.57 3.74 -7.73
N ILE A 268 2.10 2.61 -7.24
CA ILE A 268 2.14 2.33 -5.78
C ILE A 268 2.93 3.39 -5.01
N PRO A 269 4.13 3.84 -5.44
CA PRO A 269 4.83 4.92 -4.75
C PRO A 269 4.00 6.20 -4.58
N GLU A 270 3.30 6.63 -5.63
CA GLU A 270 2.41 7.81 -5.57
C GLU A 270 1.25 7.59 -4.61
N PHE A 271 0.59 6.43 -4.67
CA PHE A 271 -0.50 6.10 -3.76
C PHE A 271 -0.02 6.09 -2.30
N VAL A 272 1.11 5.44 -2.01
CA VAL A 272 1.68 5.36 -0.66
C VAL A 272 2.10 6.74 -0.16
N SER A 273 2.67 7.61 -1.00
CA SER A 273 3.07 8.97 -0.61
C SER A 273 1.89 9.83 -0.16
N SER A 274 0.67 9.51 -0.61
CA SER A 274 -0.56 10.19 -0.20
C SER A 274 -1.13 9.68 1.14
N MET A 275 -0.60 8.59 1.68
CA MET A 275 -1.09 8.01 2.93
C MET A 275 -0.76 8.90 4.14
N PRO A 276 -1.67 9.01 5.11
CA PRO A 276 -1.42 9.81 6.30
C PRO A 276 -0.37 9.15 7.21
N VAL A 277 0.68 9.91 7.57
CA VAL A 277 1.64 9.52 8.59
C VAL A 277 0.95 9.54 9.96
N HIS A 278 1.14 8.48 10.74
CA HIS A 278 0.58 8.36 12.09
C HIS A 278 1.66 8.41 13.17
N TYR A 279 2.82 7.78 12.93
CA TYR A 279 3.97 7.86 13.84
C TYR A 279 5.28 7.75 13.06
N LYS A 280 6.39 8.17 13.71
CA LYS A 280 7.73 8.10 13.18
C LYS A 280 8.68 7.45 14.17
N VAL A 281 9.63 6.69 13.65
CA VAL A 281 10.65 6.00 14.46
C VAL A 281 12.03 6.34 13.92
N THR A 282 12.91 6.83 14.80
CA THR A 282 14.34 7.00 14.50
C THR A 282 15.09 5.72 14.84
N ILE A 283 15.91 5.25 13.90
CA ILE A 283 16.69 4.00 14.00
C ILE A 283 18.16 4.34 13.90
N PRO A 284 19.01 3.94 14.89
CA PRO A 284 20.44 4.23 14.87
C PRO A 284 21.11 3.49 13.72
N ARG A 285 22.07 4.17 13.09
CA ARG A 285 22.76 3.65 11.90
C ARG A 285 23.53 2.35 12.14
N ASN A 286 24.13 2.19 13.33
CA ASN A 286 24.86 0.99 13.70
C ASN A 286 23.98 -0.27 13.79
N GLN A 287 22.67 -0.10 13.92
CA GLN A 287 21.69 -1.19 13.88
C GLN A 287 21.18 -1.49 12.46
N ILE A 288 21.75 -0.89 11.42
CA ILE A 288 21.36 -1.14 10.04
C ILE A 288 22.50 -1.96 9.38
N LYS A 289 22.33 -3.28 9.30
CA LYS A 289 23.28 -4.18 8.64
C LYS A 289 23.44 -3.82 7.17
N LYS A 290 24.68 -3.94 6.64
CA LYS A 290 24.97 -3.72 5.21
C LYS A 290 24.53 -2.36 4.64
N GLY A 291 24.46 -1.32 5.48
CA GLY A 291 24.32 0.07 5.07
C GLY A 291 22.93 0.57 4.71
N ALA A 292 21.93 -0.31 4.51
CA ALA A 292 20.54 0.05 4.27
C ALA A 292 19.58 -0.95 4.92
N PRO A 293 18.40 -0.51 5.41
CA PRO A 293 17.33 -1.42 5.83
C PRO A 293 16.97 -2.41 4.72
N GLU A 294 16.58 -3.63 5.09
CA GLU A 294 16.16 -4.65 4.11
C GLU A 294 15.03 -4.13 3.22
N LEU A 295 14.12 -3.36 3.80
CA LEU A 295 13.00 -2.71 3.11
C LEU A 295 13.47 -1.80 1.96
N LEU A 296 14.54 -0.99 2.15
CA LEU A 296 15.05 -0.09 1.11
C LEU A 296 15.68 -0.81 -0.08
N LYS A 297 16.17 -2.03 0.10
CA LYS A 297 16.69 -2.84 -1.01
C LYS A 297 15.59 -3.27 -1.96
N ARG A 298 14.37 -3.45 -1.44
CA ARG A 298 13.19 -3.83 -2.21
C ARG A 298 12.44 -2.63 -2.76
N TYR A 299 12.36 -1.55 -1.95
CA TYR A 299 11.54 -0.36 -2.21
C TYR A 299 12.39 0.91 -2.07
N PRO A 300 13.37 1.14 -2.98
CA PRO A 300 14.27 2.29 -2.90
C PRO A 300 13.54 3.64 -2.99
N TRP A 301 12.34 3.66 -3.57
CA TRP A 301 11.50 4.86 -3.66
C TRP A 301 11.00 5.39 -2.30
N MET A 302 11.05 4.59 -1.24
CA MET A 302 10.72 5.07 0.10
C MET A 302 11.77 6.04 0.65
N LEU A 303 12.98 6.05 0.09
CA LEU A 303 14.05 6.95 0.51
C LEU A 303 13.83 8.36 -0.05
N GLN A 304 13.64 9.34 0.85
CA GLN A 304 13.33 10.73 0.47
C GLN A 304 14.56 11.55 0.10
N ALA A 305 15.72 11.21 0.64
CA ALA A 305 16.98 11.89 0.34
C ALA A 305 18.16 10.93 0.50
N GLN A 306 19.20 11.15 -0.30
CA GLN A 306 20.44 10.41 -0.14
C GLN A 306 21.04 10.67 1.25
N TYR A 307 21.64 9.64 1.85
CA TYR A 307 22.29 9.77 3.14
C TYR A 307 23.77 9.39 3.05
N GLN A 308 24.60 10.07 3.83
CA GLN A 308 26.04 9.87 3.89
C GLN A 308 26.39 8.77 4.93
N ARG A 309 27.65 8.28 4.88
CA ARG A 309 28.16 7.35 5.90
C ARG A 309 28.14 7.96 7.31
N SER A 310 28.30 9.26 7.42
CA SER A 310 28.27 10.02 8.68
C SER A 310 26.89 10.23 9.25
N THR A 311 25.80 10.03 8.48
CA THR A 311 24.42 10.17 8.98
C THR A 311 24.19 9.25 10.18
N PRO A 312 23.88 9.77 11.38
CA PRO A 312 23.85 8.98 12.61
C PRO A 312 22.65 8.02 12.69
N SER A 313 21.53 8.36 12.02
CA SER A 313 20.30 7.57 12.07
C SER A 313 19.44 7.73 10.81
N LEU A 314 18.44 6.87 10.68
CA LEU A 314 17.34 7.02 9.71
C LEU A 314 16.03 7.17 10.46
N GLU A 315 15.11 7.96 9.93
CA GLU A 315 13.73 8.09 10.42
C GLU A 315 12.77 7.46 9.44
N ILE A 316 11.94 6.52 9.92
CA ILE A 316 10.88 5.89 9.14
C ILE A 316 9.53 6.47 9.56
N SER A 317 8.75 6.95 8.58
CA SER A 317 7.37 7.38 8.76
C SER A 317 6.43 6.20 8.52
N PHE A 318 5.48 5.99 9.41
CA PHE A 318 4.51 4.90 9.35
C PHE A 318 3.07 5.40 9.31
N SER A 319 2.22 4.67 8.62
CA SER A 319 0.77 4.76 8.78
C SER A 319 0.33 4.21 10.16
N ALA A 320 -0.94 4.34 10.50
CA ALA A 320 -1.52 3.78 11.71
C ALA A 320 -1.37 2.25 11.81
N SER A 321 -1.40 1.54 10.68
CA SER A 321 -1.21 0.08 10.63
C SER A 321 0.24 -0.39 10.76
N GLY A 322 1.20 0.54 10.72
CA GLY A 322 2.62 0.21 10.62
C GLY A 322 3.11 0.04 9.17
N PHE A 323 2.30 0.42 8.16
CA PHE A 323 2.79 0.45 6.79
C PHE A 323 3.87 1.55 6.65
N PRO A 324 5.10 1.23 6.19
CA PRO A 324 6.16 2.20 6.03
C PRO A 324 5.88 3.08 4.81
N ILE A 325 5.89 4.40 5.00
CA ILE A 325 5.55 5.37 3.95
C ILE A 325 6.82 5.97 3.37
N THR A 326 7.71 6.49 4.23
CA THR A 326 8.96 7.14 3.83
C THR A 326 10.10 6.80 4.78
N ILE A 327 11.33 6.86 4.28
CA ILE A 327 12.56 6.74 5.05
C ILE A 327 13.43 7.97 4.74
N SER A 328 13.85 8.69 5.76
CA SER A 328 14.66 9.90 5.62
C SER A 328 15.94 9.81 6.46
N PRO A 329 17.04 10.45 6.03
CA PRO A 329 18.18 10.67 6.92
C PRO A 329 17.76 11.51 8.12
N SER A 330 18.38 11.26 9.27
CA SER A 330 18.11 12.00 10.51
C SER A 330 19.41 12.28 11.26
N GLU A 331 19.54 13.51 11.75
CA GLU A 331 20.67 13.95 12.57
C GLU A 331 20.51 13.59 14.07
N ARG A 332 19.42 12.95 14.45
CA ARG A 332 19.21 12.50 15.82
C ARG A 332 20.14 11.34 16.16
N VAL A 333 20.91 11.49 17.21
CA VAL A 333 21.73 10.40 17.76
C VAL A 333 20.88 9.62 18.77
N VAL A 334 20.61 8.36 18.50
CA VAL A 334 19.82 7.45 19.35
C VAL A 334 20.59 6.15 19.57
N ALA A 335 20.50 5.59 20.78
CA ALA A 335 21.17 4.32 21.12
C ALA A 335 20.38 3.09 20.62
N ALA A 336 19.06 3.22 20.50
CA ALA A 336 18.13 2.18 20.05
C ALA A 336 16.97 2.80 19.25
N PRO A 337 16.20 1.99 18.48
CA PRO A 337 15.01 2.49 17.81
C PRO A 337 14.08 3.18 18.81
N SER A 338 13.72 4.41 18.52
CA SER A 338 12.91 5.26 19.40
C SER A 338 11.84 6.01 18.64
N LEU A 339 10.68 6.18 19.27
CA LEU A 339 9.61 6.99 18.73
C LEU A 339 10.09 8.45 18.64
N SER A 340 10.01 9.04 17.45
CA SER A 340 10.41 10.44 17.22
C SER A 340 9.22 11.39 17.11
N TRP A 341 8.07 10.86 16.68
CA TRP A 341 6.82 11.61 16.56
C TRP A 341 5.64 10.66 16.53
N ILE A 342 4.50 11.08 17.04
CA ILE A 342 3.22 10.40 16.93
C ILE A 342 2.09 11.42 16.81
N ARG A 343 1.08 11.10 16.01
CA ARG A 343 -0.14 11.89 15.89
C ARG A 343 -0.85 11.94 17.24
N ASP A 344 -1.30 13.12 17.62
CA ASP A 344 -2.02 13.32 18.88
C ASP A 344 -3.37 12.58 18.89
N CYS A 345 -3.69 11.98 20.06
CA CYS A 345 -4.97 11.39 20.39
C CYS A 345 -5.15 11.41 21.90
N ARG A 346 -6.39 11.42 22.40
CA ARG A 346 -6.70 11.42 23.84
C ARG A 346 -6.61 10.03 24.44
N SER A 347 -7.04 9.02 23.68
CA SER A 347 -6.97 7.62 24.08
C SER A 347 -5.55 7.06 23.93
N LYS A 348 -5.35 5.82 24.42
CA LYS A 348 -4.05 5.13 24.33
C LYS A 348 -3.65 4.86 22.88
N HIS A 349 -2.38 5.10 22.55
CA HIS A 349 -1.83 4.90 21.22
C HIS A 349 -1.88 3.44 20.74
N ASP A 350 -1.86 2.46 21.65
CA ASP A 350 -2.00 1.04 21.30
C ASP A 350 -3.30 0.72 20.55
N TYR A 351 -4.37 1.48 20.79
CA TYR A 351 -5.64 1.33 20.06
C TYR A 351 -5.58 1.79 18.58
N HIS A 352 -4.60 2.60 18.24
CA HIS A 352 -4.47 3.24 16.94
C HIS A 352 -3.24 2.77 16.14
N THR A 353 -2.41 1.87 16.71
CA THR A 353 -1.13 1.48 16.12
C THR A 353 -0.90 -0.03 16.12
N LYS A 354 -1.94 -0.85 16.21
CA LYS A 354 -1.82 -2.31 16.37
C LYS A 354 -0.97 -2.73 17.58
N GLY A 355 -0.84 -1.85 18.58
CA GLY A 355 -0.02 -2.06 19.76
C GLY A 355 1.49 -1.86 19.55
N PHE A 356 1.93 -1.33 18.40
CA PHE A 356 3.35 -1.03 18.16
C PHE A 356 3.83 0.17 18.98
N VAL A 357 2.96 1.14 19.23
CA VAL A 357 3.21 2.26 20.13
C VAL A 357 2.25 2.16 21.30
N ILE A 358 2.76 2.34 22.52
CA ILE A 358 2.00 2.31 23.79
C ILE A 358 2.11 3.63 24.52
N GLY A 359 1.25 3.84 25.50
CA GLY A 359 1.22 5.06 26.31
C GLY A 359 0.30 6.12 25.73
N SER A 360 0.39 7.34 26.26
CA SER A 360 -0.42 8.50 25.88
C SER A 360 0.42 9.78 25.86
N GLY A 361 0.16 10.68 24.92
CA GLY A 361 0.83 11.96 24.78
C GLY A 361 2.37 11.82 24.74
N GLN A 362 3.08 12.64 25.48
CA GLN A 362 4.56 12.65 25.51
C GLN A 362 5.20 11.40 26.16
N ARG A 363 4.42 10.55 26.85
CA ARG A 363 4.89 9.28 27.42
C ARG A 363 4.73 8.11 26.44
N ALA A 364 4.37 8.38 25.20
CA ALA A 364 4.30 7.37 24.16
C ALA A 364 5.68 6.80 23.86
N SER A 365 5.75 5.48 23.66
CA SER A 365 6.99 4.78 23.31
C SER A 365 6.71 3.53 22.48
N LEU A 366 7.75 2.99 21.83
CA LEU A 366 7.64 1.70 21.16
C LEU A 366 7.40 0.60 22.21
N SER A 367 6.42 -0.25 21.95
CA SER A 367 6.19 -1.47 22.72
C SER A 367 7.26 -2.52 22.38
N LYS A 368 7.30 -3.65 23.12
CA LYS A 368 8.12 -4.80 22.74
C LYS A 368 7.79 -5.33 21.35
N SER A 369 6.50 -5.36 20.99
CA SER A 369 6.06 -5.75 19.63
C SER A 369 6.48 -4.72 18.58
N GLY A 370 6.42 -3.43 18.90
CA GLY A 370 6.94 -2.37 18.03
C GLY A 370 8.45 -2.47 17.78
N GLN A 371 9.23 -2.76 18.82
CA GLN A 371 10.68 -2.98 18.67
C GLN A 371 10.99 -4.18 17.77
N ARG A 372 10.33 -5.33 18.00
CA ARG A 372 10.46 -6.52 17.14
C ARG A 372 10.06 -6.25 15.70
N PHE A 373 9.02 -5.44 15.50
CA PHE A 373 8.58 -5.01 14.19
C PHE A 373 9.64 -4.16 13.47
N ILE A 374 10.30 -3.24 14.16
CA ILE A 374 11.41 -2.47 13.59
C ILE A 374 12.60 -3.37 13.24
N GLU A 375 12.93 -4.36 14.07
CA GLU A 375 13.96 -5.35 13.74
C GLU A 375 13.65 -6.10 12.44
N LEU A 376 12.36 -6.50 12.24
CA LEU A 376 11.92 -7.15 11.00
C LEU A 376 12.16 -6.27 9.78
N ILE A 377 11.75 -5.00 9.84
CA ILE A 377 11.91 -4.03 8.74
C ILE A 377 13.39 -3.78 8.42
N CYS A 378 14.25 -3.76 9.44
CA CYS A 378 15.69 -3.56 9.28
C CYS A 378 16.44 -4.82 8.84
N GLY A 379 15.81 -6.00 8.95
CA GLY A 379 16.47 -7.29 8.72
C GLY A 379 17.55 -7.58 9.77
N GLN A 380 17.27 -7.25 11.05
CA GLN A 380 18.25 -7.35 12.16
C GLN A 380 17.76 -8.27 13.27
N PHE A 381 18.06 -9.55 13.15
CA PHE A 381 17.66 -10.58 14.13
C PHE A 381 18.56 -11.82 14.03
#